data_9e09baf57a0c226ad63a1ea2f7500ee2
#
_entry.id   9e09baf57a0c226ad63a1ea2f7500ee2
#
_cell.length_a   1.000
_cell.length_b   1.000
_cell.length_c   1.000
_cell.angle_alpha   90.00
_cell.angle_beta   90.00
_cell.angle_gamma   90.00
#
_symmetry.space_group_name_H-M   'P 1'
#
loop_
_entity.id
_entity.type
_entity.pdbx_description
1 polymer ?
#
loop_
_entity_poly.entity_id
_entity_poly.type
_entity_poly.pdbx_seq_one_letter_code
_entity_poly.pdbx_strand_id
1 'polypeptide(L)'
;KLKSGFLRGSICRMLVPFILFNLTITAVSNWGGTLGLTPVKFIHKGYYDHMEESHELLAFYGNEKIWDILAENPRNRVVVFGEQPEMLRFPCSTQSYTDIEGSGGNFNLSSRPEALADFFTFAGVDYIYLGSGYLKPGTDGFRNVTGLLKQGYLTDLLYENGNGLAVFSSEPKNLTEEESEALLAEFTEKYWPGEQQ
;
A
#
# COMPACT_ATOMS: atom_id res chain seq x y z
N LYS A 1 -50.39 -10.04 -27.61
CA LYS A 1 -49.29 -11.03 -27.41
C LYS A 1 -48.09 -10.53 -28.18
N LEU A 2 -47.16 -9.80 -27.58
CA LEU A 2 -45.88 -9.46 -28.16
C LEU A 2 -45.14 -10.80 -28.44
N LYS A 3 -44.77 -11.00 -29.69
CA LYS A 3 -44.06 -12.25 -30.10
C LYS A 3 -42.73 -12.27 -29.36
N SER A 4 -42.52 -13.22 -28.48
CA SER A 4 -41.30 -13.40 -27.66
C SER A 4 -40.00 -13.39 -28.46
N GLY A 5 -40.04 -13.73 -29.75
CA GLY A 5 -38.92 -13.69 -30.66
C GLY A 5 -38.45 -12.28 -31.07
N PHE A 6 -39.39 -11.31 -31.16
CA PHE A 6 -39.02 -9.93 -31.47
C PHE A 6 -38.28 -9.25 -30.30
N LEU A 7 -38.80 -9.49 -29.07
CA LEU A 7 -38.16 -8.95 -27.87
C LEU A 7 -36.74 -9.53 -27.67
N ARG A 8 -36.59 -10.82 -27.86
CA ARG A 8 -35.29 -11.50 -27.75
C ARG A 8 -34.28 -11.00 -28.78
N GLY A 9 -34.73 -10.81 -30.03
CA GLY A 9 -33.87 -10.27 -31.07
C GLY A 9 -33.45 -8.81 -30.82
N SER A 10 -34.34 -7.97 -30.29
CA SER A 10 -34.03 -6.58 -29.94
C SER A 10 -33.08 -6.48 -28.76
N ILE A 11 -33.28 -7.32 -27.74
CA ILE A 11 -32.37 -7.37 -26.57
C ILE A 11 -30.97 -7.78 -27.01
N CYS A 12 -30.85 -8.85 -27.81
CA CYS A 12 -29.53 -9.28 -28.31
C CYS A 12 -28.84 -8.21 -29.18
N ARG A 13 -29.60 -7.46 -29.98
CA ARG A 13 -29.05 -6.35 -30.78
C ARG A 13 -28.57 -5.16 -29.95
N MET A 14 -29.16 -4.94 -28.78
CA MET A 14 -28.71 -3.89 -27.83
C MET A 14 -27.57 -4.36 -26.94
N LEU A 15 -27.52 -5.65 -26.61
CA LEU A 15 -26.50 -6.21 -25.73
C LEU A 15 -25.10 -6.15 -26.35
N VAL A 16 -25.00 -6.40 -27.65
CA VAL A 16 -23.70 -6.36 -28.34
C VAL A 16 -23.05 -4.97 -28.29
N PRO A 17 -23.72 -3.89 -28.72
CA PRO A 17 -23.12 -2.56 -28.61
C PRO A 17 -22.88 -2.13 -27.18
N PHE A 18 -23.72 -2.55 -26.21
CA PHE A 18 -23.51 -2.28 -24.80
C PHE A 18 -22.24 -2.97 -24.25
N ILE A 19 -22.03 -4.24 -24.59
CA ILE A 19 -20.81 -4.98 -24.20
C ILE A 19 -19.59 -4.33 -24.85
N LEU A 20 -19.64 -4.02 -26.13
CA LEU A 20 -18.53 -3.35 -26.84
C LEU A 20 -18.21 -1.99 -26.25
N PHE A 21 -19.24 -1.21 -25.91
CA PHE A 21 -19.08 0.09 -25.26
C PHE A 21 -18.41 -0.06 -23.87
N ASN A 22 -18.86 -1.00 -23.05
CA ASN A 22 -18.24 -1.24 -21.75
C ASN A 22 -16.79 -1.74 -21.88
N LEU A 23 -16.51 -2.64 -22.82
CA LEU A 23 -15.14 -3.09 -23.09
C LEU A 23 -14.26 -1.93 -23.55
N THR A 24 -14.77 -1.06 -24.41
CA THR A 24 -14.03 0.11 -24.89
C THR A 24 -13.75 1.08 -23.75
N ILE A 25 -14.77 1.41 -22.90
CA ILE A 25 -14.57 2.27 -21.74
C ILE A 25 -13.56 1.66 -20.77
N THR A 26 -13.70 0.38 -20.47
CA THR A 26 -12.74 -0.32 -19.58
C THR A 26 -11.33 -0.28 -20.16
N ALA A 27 -11.17 -0.53 -21.45
CA ALA A 27 -9.87 -0.44 -22.10
C ALA A 27 -9.29 0.97 -22.06
N VAL A 28 -10.12 1.99 -22.31
CA VAL A 28 -9.69 3.41 -22.31
C VAL A 28 -9.41 3.91 -20.90
N SER A 29 -10.23 3.58 -19.92
CA SER A 29 -10.01 3.99 -18.52
C SER A 29 -8.78 3.32 -17.91
N ASN A 30 -8.45 2.10 -18.31
CA ASN A 30 -7.22 1.44 -17.92
C ASN A 30 -6.00 1.85 -18.76
N TRP A 31 -6.21 2.57 -19.88
CA TRP A 31 -5.12 3.01 -20.75
C TRP A 31 -4.15 3.98 -20.09
N GLY A 32 -4.64 4.85 -19.25
CA GLY A 32 -3.85 5.78 -18.45
C GLY A 32 -3.59 5.30 -17.03
N GLY A 33 -3.91 4.04 -16.74
CA GLY A 33 -3.78 3.48 -15.39
C GLY A 33 -2.36 3.64 -14.85
N THR A 34 -2.29 3.91 -13.58
CA THR A 34 -1.09 4.18 -12.79
C THR A 34 0.03 3.15 -12.97
N LEU A 35 -0.29 1.96 -13.44
CA LEU A 35 0.68 0.88 -13.66
C LEU A 35 1.27 0.86 -15.08
N GLY A 36 0.85 1.75 -15.97
CA GLY A 36 1.25 1.67 -17.36
C GLY A 36 0.89 0.36 -18.07
N LEU A 37 0.09 -0.48 -17.40
CA LEU A 37 -0.42 -1.77 -17.88
C LEU A 37 -1.59 -1.56 -18.84
N THR A 38 -1.38 -0.75 -19.86
CA THR A 38 -2.37 -0.74 -20.92
C THR A 38 -2.26 -2.05 -21.72
N PRO A 39 -3.36 -2.62 -22.19
CA PRO A 39 -3.31 -3.79 -23.06
C PRO A 39 -2.37 -3.63 -24.23
N VAL A 40 -2.21 -2.40 -24.72
CA VAL A 40 -1.31 -2.07 -25.84
C VAL A 40 0.16 -2.11 -25.41
N LYS A 41 0.51 -1.54 -24.26
CA LYS A 41 1.88 -1.65 -23.72
C LYS A 41 2.23 -3.10 -23.40
N PHE A 42 1.30 -3.83 -22.82
CA PHE A 42 1.48 -5.25 -22.53
C PHE A 42 1.70 -6.09 -23.79
N ILE A 43 0.97 -5.82 -24.87
CA ILE A 43 1.14 -6.51 -26.15
C ILE A 43 2.46 -6.15 -26.81
N HIS A 44 2.89 -4.88 -26.76
CA HIS A 44 4.08 -4.41 -27.45
C HIS A 44 5.39 -4.68 -26.71
N LYS A 45 5.39 -4.58 -25.37
CA LYS A 45 6.62 -4.69 -24.58
C LYS A 45 6.86 -6.08 -24.00
N GLY A 46 5.84 -6.93 -23.96
CA GLY A 46 5.95 -8.21 -23.28
C GLY A 46 6.08 -8.10 -21.76
N TYR A 47 5.93 -9.21 -21.09
CA TYR A 47 5.91 -9.29 -19.63
C TYR A 47 7.23 -8.86 -18.98
N TYR A 48 8.36 -9.20 -19.61
CA TYR A 48 9.70 -8.92 -19.05
C TYR A 48 10.06 -7.44 -19.07
N ASP A 49 9.81 -6.76 -20.19
CA ASP A 49 10.06 -5.31 -20.29
C ASP A 49 9.24 -4.56 -19.26
N HIS A 50 8.07 -5.07 -18.95
CA HIS A 50 7.20 -4.47 -17.93
C HIS A 50 7.71 -4.70 -16.50
N MET A 51 8.32 -5.82 -16.21
CA MET A 51 8.99 -6.08 -14.94
C MET A 51 10.21 -5.17 -14.76
N GLU A 52 10.98 -4.96 -15.82
CA GLU A 52 12.13 -4.07 -15.85
C GLU A 52 11.71 -2.61 -15.63
N GLU A 53 10.68 -2.12 -16.33
CA GLU A 53 10.10 -0.79 -16.06
C GLU A 53 9.58 -0.64 -14.62
N SER A 54 9.05 -1.68 -14.04
CA SER A 54 8.58 -1.65 -12.66
C SER A 54 9.75 -1.57 -11.68
N HIS A 55 10.86 -2.21 -11.97
CA HIS A 55 12.08 -2.12 -11.20
C HIS A 55 12.74 -0.74 -11.32
N GLU A 56 12.77 -0.16 -12.52
CA GLU A 56 13.21 1.21 -12.75
C GLU A 56 12.34 2.24 -12.00
N LEU A 57 11.03 2.02 -11.94
CA LEU A 57 10.12 2.85 -11.14
C LEU A 57 10.43 2.74 -9.64
N LEU A 58 10.74 1.56 -9.15
CA LEU A 58 11.15 1.35 -7.75
C LEU A 58 12.48 2.04 -7.45
N ALA A 59 13.46 1.94 -8.34
CA ALA A 59 14.72 2.65 -8.27
C ALA A 59 14.50 4.17 -8.27
N PHE A 60 13.56 4.67 -9.07
CA PHE A 60 13.19 6.08 -9.10
C PHE A 60 12.65 6.59 -7.76
N TYR A 61 11.86 5.77 -7.04
CA TYR A 61 11.36 6.11 -5.70
C TYR A 61 12.40 5.85 -4.60
N GLY A 62 13.56 5.29 -4.93
CA GLY A 62 14.66 5.10 -3.99
C GLY A 62 14.34 4.13 -2.86
N ASN A 63 13.69 3.01 -3.19
CA ASN A 63 13.33 1.95 -2.25
C ASN A 63 14.16 0.67 -2.45
N GLU A 64 15.34 0.76 -3.05
CA GLU A 64 16.13 -0.42 -3.45
C GLU A 64 16.46 -1.32 -2.26
N LYS A 65 16.95 -0.76 -1.16
CA LYS A 65 17.29 -1.53 0.04
C LYS A 65 16.06 -2.11 0.71
N ILE A 66 14.96 -1.34 0.74
CA ILE A 66 13.67 -1.80 1.26
C ILE A 66 13.18 -2.98 0.43
N TRP A 67 13.28 -2.86 -0.89
CA TRP A 67 12.88 -3.90 -1.82
C TRP A 67 13.72 -5.17 -1.64
N ASP A 68 15.04 -5.05 -1.49
CA ASP A 68 15.95 -6.18 -1.26
C ASP A 68 15.61 -6.94 0.01
N ILE A 69 15.36 -6.23 1.12
CA ILE A 69 14.92 -6.86 2.38
C ILE A 69 13.62 -7.63 2.21
N LEU A 70 12.65 -7.04 1.52
CA LEU A 70 11.36 -7.68 1.30
C LEU A 70 11.44 -8.85 0.32
N ALA A 71 12.42 -8.84 -0.59
CA ALA A 71 12.67 -9.92 -1.55
C ALA A 71 13.28 -11.18 -0.90
N GLU A 72 13.91 -11.05 0.27
CA GLU A 72 14.46 -12.21 1.00
C GLU A 72 13.40 -13.25 1.33
N ASN A 73 12.17 -12.80 1.58
CA ASN A 73 11.06 -13.71 1.87
C ASN A 73 9.75 -13.23 1.20
N PRO A 74 9.35 -13.82 0.07
CA PRO A 74 8.11 -13.47 -0.62
C PRO A 74 6.83 -13.74 0.17
N ARG A 75 6.92 -14.42 1.32
CA ARG A 75 5.77 -14.66 2.21
C ARG A 75 5.53 -13.54 3.19
N ASN A 76 6.45 -12.57 3.28
CA ASN A 76 6.28 -11.40 4.13
C ASN A 76 4.98 -10.67 3.81
N ARG A 77 4.36 -10.14 4.83
CA ARG A 77 3.17 -9.31 4.73
C ARG A 77 3.50 -7.90 5.18
N VAL A 78 3.26 -6.96 4.30
CA VAL A 78 3.60 -5.55 4.50
C VAL A 78 2.34 -4.72 4.52
N VAL A 79 2.16 -3.92 5.57
CA VAL A 79 1.16 -2.86 5.58
C VAL A 79 1.80 -1.57 5.12
N VAL A 80 1.22 -0.96 4.10
CA VAL A 80 1.74 0.25 3.47
C VAL A 80 0.97 1.47 3.98
N PHE A 81 1.66 2.33 4.69
CA PHE A 81 1.24 3.69 4.99
C PHE A 81 1.74 4.59 3.86
N GLY A 82 0.97 4.67 2.80
CA GLY A 82 1.35 5.38 1.59
C GLY A 82 0.21 5.48 0.60
N GLU A 83 0.40 6.33 -0.40
CA GLU A 83 -0.49 6.40 -1.54
C GLU A 83 -0.08 5.35 -2.58
N GLN A 84 -1.05 4.62 -3.12
CA GLN A 84 -0.85 3.69 -4.23
C GLN A 84 0.19 2.56 -3.94
N PRO A 85 -0.05 1.70 -2.93
CA PRO A 85 0.87 0.62 -2.56
C PRO A 85 1.15 -0.37 -3.71
N GLU A 86 0.22 -0.51 -4.65
CA GLU A 86 0.37 -1.34 -5.84
C GLU A 86 1.47 -0.85 -6.79
N MET A 87 1.84 0.43 -6.73
CA MET A 87 2.95 0.97 -7.54
C MET A 87 4.33 0.59 -7.00
N LEU A 88 4.43 0.26 -5.72
CA LEU A 88 5.69 -0.13 -5.09
C LEU A 88 6.20 -1.49 -5.57
N ARG A 89 5.30 -2.33 -6.09
CA ARG A 89 5.65 -3.65 -6.64
C ARG A 89 6.55 -4.49 -5.75
N PHE A 90 6.39 -4.38 -4.44
CA PHE A 90 7.15 -5.21 -3.52
C PHE A 90 6.97 -6.70 -3.82
N PRO A 91 8.02 -7.51 -3.69
CA PRO A 91 8.02 -8.95 -4.03
C PRO A 91 7.26 -9.80 -3.01
N CYS A 92 6.40 -9.21 -2.22
CA CYS A 92 5.65 -9.83 -1.13
C CYS A 92 4.21 -9.34 -1.09
N SER A 93 3.40 -9.84 -0.16
CA SER A 93 2.01 -9.41 -0.02
C SER A 93 1.94 -8.03 0.61
N THR A 94 1.29 -7.09 -0.05
CA THR A 94 1.08 -5.73 0.44
C THR A 94 -0.40 -5.46 0.68
N GLN A 95 -0.69 -4.67 1.72
CA GLN A 95 -2.01 -4.14 1.98
C GLN A 95 -1.93 -2.67 2.35
N SER A 96 -2.81 -1.86 1.78
CA SER A 96 -2.90 -0.44 2.13
C SER A 96 -3.46 -0.27 3.55
N TYR A 97 -2.84 0.61 4.33
CA TYR A 97 -3.41 1.06 5.60
C TYR A 97 -4.78 1.73 5.41
N THR A 98 -4.96 2.49 4.34
CA THR A 98 -6.23 3.15 4.01
C THR A 98 -7.36 2.14 3.80
N ASP A 99 -7.07 0.97 3.21
CA ASP A 99 -8.07 -0.09 3.04
C ASP A 99 -8.43 -0.73 4.39
N ILE A 100 -7.47 -0.88 5.28
CA ILE A 100 -7.70 -1.37 6.65
C ILE A 100 -8.57 -0.37 7.42
N GLU A 101 -8.28 0.92 7.28
CA GLU A 101 -9.03 2.00 7.92
C GLU A 101 -10.47 2.11 7.39
N GLY A 102 -10.65 1.99 6.07
CA GLY A 102 -11.91 2.26 5.39
C GLY A 102 -12.82 1.06 5.15
N SER A 103 -12.25 -0.11 4.86
CA SER A 103 -13.04 -1.23 4.32
C SER A 103 -13.73 -2.10 5.38
N GLY A 104 -13.28 -2.07 6.61
CA GLY A 104 -13.81 -2.93 7.67
C GLY A 104 -15.07 -2.39 8.36
N GLY A 105 -15.45 -1.15 8.11
CA GLY A 105 -16.51 -0.48 8.88
C GLY A 105 -16.21 -0.42 10.39
N ASN A 106 -15.01 -0.82 10.78
CA ASN A 106 -14.59 -0.87 12.16
C ASN A 106 -13.57 0.25 12.43
N PHE A 107 -14.10 1.46 12.55
CA PHE A 107 -13.33 2.66 12.90
C PHE A 107 -12.54 2.53 14.22
N ASN A 108 -12.80 1.49 15.01
CA ASN A 108 -12.06 1.23 16.22
C ASN A 108 -10.64 0.71 15.96
N LEU A 109 -10.36 0.11 14.81
CA LEU A 109 -9.00 -0.35 14.46
C LEU A 109 -8.04 0.82 14.23
N SER A 110 -8.54 1.89 13.63
CA SER A 110 -7.74 3.10 13.36
C SER A 110 -7.69 4.08 14.53
N SER A 111 -8.51 3.88 15.56
CA SER A 111 -8.63 4.83 16.68
C SER A 111 -7.57 4.63 17.76
N ARG A 112 -6.99 3.45 17.89
CA ARG A 112 -6.03 3.10 18.96
C ARG A 112 -4.90 2.22 18.41
N PRO A 113 -3.64 2.54 18.75
CA PRO A 113 -2.47 1.75 18.33
C PRO A 113 -2.56 0.29 18.77
N GLU A 114 -3.08 -0.01 19.98
CA GLU A 114 -3.20 -1.37 20.50
C GLU A 114 -4.15 -2.23 19.66
N ALA A 115 -5.30 -1.67 19.28
CA ALA A 115 -6.26 -2.39 18.42
C ALA A 115 -5.68 -2.68 17.03
N LEU A 116 -4.85 -1.77 16.53
CA LEU A 116 -4.15 -1.97 15.27
C LEU A 116 -3.05 -3.03 15.40
N ALA A 117 -2.30 -3.04 16.52
CA ALA A 117 -1.31 -4.07 16.82
C ALA A 117 -1.94 -5.46 16.92
N ASP A 118 -3.07 -5.58 17.59
CA ASP A 118 -3.84 -6.83 17.68
C ASP A 118 -4.28 -7.31 16.29
N PHE A 119 -4.75 -6.40 15.45
CA PHE A 119 -5.13 -6.72 14.09
C PHE A 119 -3.91 -7.15 13.25
N PHE A 120 -2.79 -6.45 13.33
CA PHE A 120 -1.57 -6.81 12.63
C PHE A 120 -1.03 -8.18 13.05
N THR A 121 -1.09 -8.47 14.34
CA THR A 121 -0.74 -9.79 14.89
C THR A 121 -1.64 -10.87 14.31
N PHE A 122 -2.96 -10.66 14.31
CA PHE A 122 -3.93 -11.59 13.74
C PHE A 122 -3.72 -11.80 12.23
N ALA A 123 -3.43 -10.71 11.50
CA ALA A 123 -3.18 -10.75 10.06
C ALA A 123 -1.80 -11.31 9.70
N GLY A 124 -0.91 -11.52 10.69
CA GLY A 124 0.45 -11.99 10.47
C GLY A 124 1.29 -10.99 9.67
N VAL A 125 1.20 -9.71 10.03
CA VAL A 125 2.01 -8.64 9.43
C VAL A 125 3.45 -8.77 9.92
N ASP A 126 4.41 -8.66 9.01
CA ASP A 126 5.84 -8.73 9.31
C ASP A 126 6.49 -7.33 9.27
N TYR A 127 6.05 -6.49 8.36
CA TYR A 127 6.63 -5.16 8.15
C TYR A 127 5.57 -4.08 7.97
N ILE A 128 5.96 -2.86 8.33
CA ILE A 128 5.22 -1.64 8.03
C ILE A 128 6.11 -0.75 7.13
N TYR A 129 5.59 -0.42 5.96
CA TYR A 129 6.23 0.54 5.06
C TYR A 129 5.60 1.91 5.24
N LEU A 130 6.45 2.94 5.31
CA LEU A 130 6.08 4.33 5.52
C LEU A 130 6.49 5.15 4.29
N GLY A 131 5.52 5.49 3.46
CA GLY A 131 5.75 6.30 2.27
C GLY A 131 6.10 7.75 2.63
N SER A 132 7.04 8.34 1.89
CA SER A 132 7.49 9.71 2.09
C SER A 132 6.33 10.71 2.07
N GLY A 133 6.26 11.58 3.07
CA GLY A 133 5.26 12.64 3.17
C GLY A 133 3.82 12.17 3.42
N TYR A 134 3.58 10.86 3.55
CA TYR A 134 2.23 10.34 3.78
C TYR A 134 1.74 10.60 5.20
N LEU A 135 2.56 10.29 6.19
CA LEU A 135 2.23 10.53 7.59
C LEU A 135 2.34 12.01 7.91
N LYS A 136 1.22 12.64 8.25
CA LYS A 136 1.18 14.04 8.65
C LYS A 136 0.80 14.16 10.12
N PRO A 137 1.47 15.03 10.90
CA PRO A 137 1.08 15.30 12.27
C PRO A 137 -0.43 15.60 12.38
N GLY A 138 -1.09 14.99 13.37
CA GLY A 138 -2.53 15.14 13.58
C GLY A 138 -3.42 14.17 12.82
N THR A 139 -2.90 13.36 11.92
CA THR A 139 -3.65 12.28 11.26
C THR A 139 -3.69 11.02 12.12
N ASP A 140 -4.69 10.16 11.87
CA ASP A 140 -4.82 8.87 12.55
C ASP A 140 -3.66 7.94 12.23
N GLY A 141 -3.19 7.92 10.97
CA GLY A 141 -2.00 7.17 10.57
C GLY A 141 -0.76 7.57 11.36
N PHE A 142 -0.53 8.87 11.51
CA PHE A 142 0.57 9.39 12.32
C PHE A 142 0.47 8.95 13.78
N ARG A 143 -0.70 9.13 14.39
CA ARG A 143 -0.96 8.74 15.78
C ARG A 143 -0.73 7.25 15.99
N ASN A 144 -1.19 6.42 15.06
CA ASN A 144 -1.05 4.98 15.14
C ASN A 144 0.40 4.54 15.01
N VAL A 145 1.15 5.03 14.03
CA VAL A 145 2.56 4.68 13.85
C VAL A 145 3.39 5.13 15.05
N THR A 146 3.21 6.38 15.51
CA THR A 146 3.93 6.88 16.68
C THR A 146 3.53 6.14 17.97
N GLY A 147 2.28 5.72 18.08
CA GLY A 147 1.81 4.88 19.17
C GLY A 147 2.43 3.49 19.18
N LEU A 148 2.50 2.84 18.01
CA LEU A 148 3.17 1.53 17.84
C LEU A 148 4.67 1.61 18.16
N LEU A 149 5.33 2.72 17.74
CA LEU A 149 6.73 2.97 18.10
C LEU A 149 6.92 3.09 19.60
N LYS A 150 6.12 3.94 20.25
CA LYS A 150 6.18 4.16 21.70
C LYS A 150 5.97 2.89 22.50
N GLN A 151 5.10 2.03 22.04
CA GLN A 151 4.76 0.78 22.69
C GLN A 151 5.73 -0.38 22.35
N GLY A 152 6.74 -0.12 21.51
CA GLY A 152 7.76 -1.11 21.16
C GLY A 152 7.32 -2.18 20.16
N TYR A 153 6.19 -2.00 19.47
CA TYR A 153 5.74 -2.90 18.40
C TYR A 153 6.52 -2.74 17.11
N LEU A 154 7.16 -1.59 16.90
CA LEU A 154 7.99 -1.32 15.72
C LEU A 154 9.46 -1.27 16.11
N THR A 155 10.26 -2.03 15.38
CA THR A 155 11.71 -2.15 15.58
C THR A 155 12.44 -2.04 14.25
N ASP A 156 13.76 -1.96 14.31
CA ASP A 156 14.67 -2.05 13.15
C ASP A 156 14.24 -1.13 11.98
N LEU A 157 14.04 0.16 12.31
CA LEU A 157 13.64 1.15 11.32
C LEU A 157 14.77 1.42 10.33
N LEU A 158 14.49 1.15 9.06
CA LEU A 158 15.32 1.53 7.93
C LEU A 158 14.71 2.76 7.26
N TYR A 159 15.53 3.75 6.95
CA TYR A 159 15.12 4.95 6.19
C TYR A 159 15.87 5.01 4.87
N GLU A 160 15.11 5.25 3.81
CA GLU A 160 15.65 5.39 2.46
C GLU A 160 14.86 6.43 1.68
N ASN A 161 15.53 7.54 1.28
CA ASN A 161 14.94 8.62 0.49
C ASN A 161 13.58 9.15 1.02
N GLY A 162 13.48 9.32 2.34
CA GLY A 162 12.27 9.79 3.00
C GLY A 162 11.20 8.72 3.20
N ASN A 163 11.44 7.50 2.73
CA ASN A 163 10.61 6.34 3.03
C ASN A 163 11.16 5.59 4.24
N GLY A 164 10.29 4.84 4.91
CA GLY A 164 10.67 4.02 6.05
C GLY A 164 10.19 2.59 5.92
N LEU A 165 10.96 1.65 6.45
CA LEU A 165 10.53 0.28 6.69
C LEU A 165 10.79 -0.06 8.14
N ALA A 166 9.78 -0.58 8.85
CA ALA A 166 9.90 -1.04 10.22
C ALA A 166 9.50 -2.51 10.33
N VAL A 167 10.20 -3.27 11.12
CA VAL A 167 9.79 -4.63 11.50
C VAL A 167 8.65 -4.49 12.52
N PHE A 168 7.54 -5.19 12.28
CA PHE A 168 6.47 -5.32 13.24
C PHE A 168 6.67 -6.56 14.11
N SER A 169 6.57 -6.41 15.42
CA SER A 169 6.64 -7.51 16.37
C SER A 169 5.30 -7.64 17.12
N SER A 170 4.74 -8.83 17.14
CA SER A 170 3.57 -9.14 17.98
C SER A 170 3.89 -9.11 19.48
N GLU A 171 5.17 -9.25 19.83
CA GLU A 171 5.66 -9.13 21.20
C GLU A 171 6.42 -7.81 21.33
N PRO A 172 5.80 -6.76 21.91
CA PRO A 172 6.43 -5.46 21.99
C PRO A 172 7.65 -5.48 22.90
N LYS A 173 8.69 -4.74 22.53
CA LYS A 173 9.82 -4.47 23.41
C LYS A 173 9.35 -3.64 24.60
N ASN A 174 9.77 -4.02 25.80
CA ASN A 174 9.60 -3.18 26.99
C ASN A 174 10.59 -2.00 26.90
N LEU A 175 10.11 -0.88 26.38
CA LEU A 175 10.89 0.36 26.29
C LEU A 175 10.73 1.18 27.58
N THR A 176 11.81 1.79 28.01
CA THR A 176 11.73 2.85 29.00
C THR A 176 11.16 4.12 28.36
N GLU A 177 10.70 5.06 29.16
CA GLU A 177 10.18 6.34 28.67
C GLU A 177 11.23 7.10 27.85
N GLU A 178 12.48 7.11 28.34
CA GLU A 178 13.61 7.73 27.63
C GLU A 178 13.90 7.07 26.26
N GLU A 179 13.89 5.73 26.19
CA GLU A 179 14.07 5.00 24.93
C GLU A 179 12.94 5.26 23.94
N SER A 180 11.71 5.33 24.41
CA SER A 180 10.53 5.63 23.62
C SER A 180 10.57 7.04 23.04
N GLU A 181 10.97 8.03 23.84
CA GLU A 181 11.13 9.42 23.40
C GLU A 181 12.29 9.56 22.40
N ALA A 182 13.42 8.87 22.64
CA ALA A 182 14.55 8.87 21.73
C ALA A 182 14.19 8.27 20.35
N LEU A 183 13.46 7.15 20.32
CA LEU A 183 12.98 6.55 19.07
C LEU A 183 12.03 7.48 18.30
N LEU A 184 11.15 8.18 19.01
CA LEU A 184 10.27 9.16 18.38
C LEU A 184 11.01 10.37 17.83
N ALA A 185 12.00 10.87 18.55
CA ALA A 185 12.84 11.97 18.09
C ALA A 185 13.59 11.56 16.83
N GLU A 186 14.23 10.39 16.83
CA GLU A 186 14.91 9.83 15.67
C GLU A 186 13.96 9.64 14.48
N PHE A 187 12.77 9.08 14.71
CA PHE A 187 11.77 8.92 13.68
C PHE A 187 11.36 10.25 13.07
N THR A 188 11.08 11.24 13.91
CA THR A 188 10.68 12.58 13.46
C THR A 188 11.79 13.26 12.65
N GLU A 189 13.03 13.19 13.11
CA GLU A 189 14.17 13.77 12.41
C GLU A 189 14.42 13.12 11.04
N LYS A 190 14.36 11.80 10.97
CA LYS A 190 14.68 11.07 9.73
C LYS A 190 13.53 11.04 8.73
N TYR A 191 12.29 11.01 9.20
CA TYR A 191 11.12 10.97 8.32
C TYR A 191 10.72 12.37 7.83
N TRP A 192 10.94 13.44 8.62
CA TRP A 192 10.67 14.83 8.23
C TRP A 192 11.90 15.74 8.38
N PRO A 193 12.93 15.56 7.57
CA PRO A 193 14.17 16.32 7.71
C PRO A 193 14.04 17.84 7.46
N GLY A 194 12.86 18.33 7.10
CA GLY A 194 12.64 19.74 6.71
C GLY A 194 11.63 20.54 7.55
N GLU A 195 10.95 19.96 8.54
CA GLU A 195 9.91 20.66 9.31
C GLU A 195 10.39 21.26 10.67
N GLN A 196 11.70 21.30 10.90
CA GLN A 196 12.28 21.91 12.11
C GLN A 196 12.69 23.39 11.90
N GLN A 197 11.97 24.14 11.02
CA GLN A 197 12.16 25.60 10.92
C GLN A 197 10.90 26.36 11.26
#